data_9cf6ff6a49fc2b35053f6b3a036f9292
#
_entry.id   9cf6ff6a49fc2b35053f6b3a036f9292
#
_cell.length_a   1.000
_cell.length_b   1.000
_cell.length_c   1.000
_cell.angle_alpha   90.00
_cell.angle_beta   90.00
_cell.angle_gamma   90.00
#
_symmetry.space_group_name_H-M   'P 1'
#
loop_
_entity.id
_entity.type
_entity.pdbx_description
1 polymer ?
#
loop_
_entity_poly.entity_id
_entity_poly.type
_entity_poly.pdbx_seq_one_letter_code
_entity_poly.pdbx_strand_id
1 'polypeptide(L)' 'MKRLLYILALVPFLAHAGTAFFKYEYTSGMNKICVYDYLGSDVAITIKSYQLCPLTIRV' A
#
# COMPACT_ATOMS: atom_id res chain seq x y z
N MET A 1 -11.46 21.32 27.73
CA MET A 1 -11.07 22.13 26.63
C MET A 1 -9.90 21.64 25.90
N LYS A 2 -8.77 21.58 26.53
CA LYS A 2 -7.60 21.11 25.81
C LYS A 2 -7.70 19.72 25.34
N ARG A 3 -8.48 18.91 26.01
CA ARG A 3 -8.63 17.54 25.59
C ARG A 3 -9.22 17.40 24.23
N LEU A 4 -10.00 18.35 23.81
CA LEU A 4 -10.62 18.27 22.50
C LEU A 4 -9.57 18.25 21.41
N LEU A 5 -8.47 18.88 21.66
CA LEU A 5 -7.41 18.91 20.66
C LEU A 5 -6.82 17.54 20.42
N TYR A 6 -6.73 16.76 21.46
CA TYR A 6 -6.19 15.42 21.30
C TYR A 6 -7.06 14.54 20.45
N ILE A 7 -8.36 14.69 20.63
CA ILE A 7 -9.28 13.89 19.87
C ILE A 7 -9.18 14.21 18.39
N LEU A 8 -9.06 15.47 18.09
CA LEU A 8 -8.93 15.87 16.70
C LEU A 8 -7.67 15.34 16.05
N ALA A 9 -6.63 15.22 16.82
CA ALA A 9 -5.37 14.73 16.27
C ALA A 9 -5.44 13.28 15.84
N LEU A 10 -6.36 12.53 16.36
CA LEU A 10 -6.48 11.12 16.01
C LEU A 10 -7.23 10.89 14.72
N VAL A 11 -8.06 11.83 14.34
CA VAL A 11 -8.89 11.65 13.16
C VAL A 11 -8.11 11.37 11.89
N PRO A 12 -7.03 12.07 11.59
CA PRO A 12 -6.31 11.89 10.33
C PRO A 12 -5.83 10.47 10.09
N PHE A 13 -5.61 9.72 11.13
CA PHE A 13 -5.11 8.36 10.95
C PHE A 13 -6.07 7.45 10.25
N LEU A 14 -7.33 7.78 10.27
CA LEU A 14 -8.34 6.95 9.65
C LEU A 14 -8.37 7.10 8.14
N ALA A 15 -7.67 8.09 7.64
CA ALA A 15 -7.70 8.37 6.21
C ALA A 15 -6.71 7.54 5.41
N HIS A 16 -5.99 6.64 6.04
CA HIS A 16 -4.95 5.91 5.34
C HIS A 16 -5.41 4.69 4.59
N ALA A 17 -6.60 4.22 4.87
CA ALA A 17 -7.09 3.04 4.19
C ALA A 17 -7.34 3.38 2.73
N GLY A 18 -6.73 2.61 1.84
CA GLY A 18 -6.92 2.81 0.42
C GLY A 18 -6.61 1.54 -0.33
N THR A 19 -6.85 1.56 -1.63
CA THR A 19 -6.62 0.41 -2.49
C THR A 19 -5.70 0.81 -3.62
N ALA A 20 -4.60 0.05 -3.79
CA ALA A 20 -3.70 0.23 -4.89
C ALA A 20 -3.97 -0.85 -5.92
N PHE A 21 -3.82 -0.52 -7.21
CA PHE A 21 -4.14 -1.42 -8.30
C PHE A 21 -2.88 -1.88 -9.00
N PHE A 22 -2.87 -3.15 -9.38
CA PHE A 22 -1.70 -3.76 -10.01
C PHE A 22 -1.28 -3.00 -11.26
N LYS A 23 0.00 -2.78 -11.38
CA LYS A 23 0.56 -2.03 -12.50
C LYS A 23 1.49 -2.90 -13.33
N TYR A 24 2.53 -3.46 -12.70
CA TYR A 24 3.43 -4.38 -13.37
C TYR A 24 4.24 -5.16 -12.32
N GLU A 25 4.97 -6.14 -12.78
CA GLU A 25 5.80 -6.94 -11.89
C GLU A 25 7.12 -7.25 -12.57
N TYR A 26 8.12 -7.56 -11.76
CA TYR A 26 9.39 -8.04 -12.30
C TYR A 26 10.03 -8.95 -11.25
N THR A 27 10.92 -9.83 -11.72
CA THR A 27 11.58 -10.79 -10.86
C THR A 27 12.99 -10.31 -10.56
N SER A 28 13.40 -10.46 -9.30
CA SER A 28 14.73 -10.09 -8.87
C SER A 28 15.26 -11.23 -8.02
N GLY A 29 16.16 -12.04 -8.60
CA GLY A 29 16.67 -13.22 -7.92
C GLY A 29 15.55 -14.20 -7.64
N MET A 30 15.37 -14.54 -6.38
CA MET A 30 14.32 -15.47 -5.98
C MET A 30 13.08 -14.74 -5.49
N ASN A 31 13.03 -13.45 -5.68
CA ASN A 31 11.92 -12.63 -5.24
C ASN A 31 11.22 -12.03 -6.44
N LYS A 32 9.96 -11.66 -6.24
CA LYS A 32 9.18 -10.98 -7.25
C LYS A 32 8.71 -9.67 -6.65
N ILE A 33 8.86 -8.59 -7.40
CA ILE A 33 8.42 -7.27 -6.97
C ILE A 33 7.14 -6.95 -7.73
N CYS A 34 6.06 -6.71 -7.00
CA CYS A 34 4.78 -6.34 -7.58
C CYS A 34 4.59 -4.84 -7.37
N VAL A 35 4.39 -4.11 -8.45
CA VAL A 35 4.26 -2.66 -8.39
C VAL A 35 2.81 -2.28 -8.64
N TYR A 36 2.30 -1.39 -7.80
CA TYR A 36 0.91 -0.98 -7.82
C TYR A 36 0.82 0.54 -7.93
N ASP A 37 -0.30 0.99 -8.44
CA ASP A 37 -0.59 2.41 -8.53
C ASP A 37 -1.60 2.80 -7.46
N TYR A 38 -1.23 3.78 -6.65
CA TYR A 38 -2.13 4.32 -5.65
C TYR A 38 -2.16 5.83 -5.81
N LEU A 39 -3.25 6.33 -6.37
CA LEU A 39 -3.45 7.76 -6.55
C LEU A 39 -2.27 8.43 -7.26
N GLY A 40 -1.73 7.73 -8.26
CA GLY A 40 -0.62 8.28 -9.03
C GLY A 40 0.76 8.00 -8.46
N SER A 41 0.83 7.33 -7.33
CA SER A 41 2.10 6.96 -6.71
C SER A 41 2.35 5.48 -6.84
N ASP A 42 3.60 5.10 -7.01
CA ASP A 42 3.96 3.69 -7.09
C ASP A 42 4.15 3.11 -5.71
N VAL A 43 3.52 1.96 -5.49
CA VAL A 43 3.66 1.20 -4.26
C VAL A 43 4.12 -0.19 -4.64
N ALA A 44 5.13 -0.71 -3.98
CA ALA A 44 5.67 -2.02 -4.33
C ALA A 44 5.69 -2.95 -3.14
N ILE A 45 5.45 -4.23 -3.41
CA ILE A 45 5.60 -5.27 -2.40
C ILE A 45 6.53 -6.34 -2.95
N THR A 46 7.17 -7.06 -2.06
CA THR A 46 8.09 -8.13 -2.43
C THR A 46 7.51 -9.46 -1.98
N ILE A 47 7.41 -10.40 -2.92
CA ILE A 47 6.94 -11.75 -2.62
C ILE A 47 7.93 -12.74 -3.20
N LYS A 48 7.67 -14.01 -3.02
CA LYS A 48 8.53 -15.04 -3.59
C LYS A 48 8.26 -15.16 -5.09
N SER A 49 9.28 -15.56 -5.83
CA SER A 49 9.17 -15.61 -7.29
C SER A 49 8.09 -16.57 -7.78
N TYR A 50 7.73 -17.56 -6.98
CA TYR A 50 6.71 -18.53 -7.38
C TYR A 50 5.30 -18.10 -6.99
N GLN A 51 5.14 -16.98 -6.33
CA GLN A 51 3.84 -16.49 -5.94
C GLN A 51 3.28 -15.54 -6.98
N LEU A 52 1.97 -15.36 -6.96
CA LEU A 52 1.30 -14.45 -7.88
C LEU A 52 1.04 -13.13 -7.20
N CYS A 53 1.18 -12.05 -7.97
CA CYS A 53 0.85 -10.71 -7.46
C CYS A 53 -0.66 -10.58 -7.35
N PRO A 54 -1.19 -10.15 -6.22
CA PRO A 54 -2.62 -9.86 -6.13
C PRO A 54 -2.97 -8.69 -7.04
N LEU A 55 -4.22 -8.64 -7.47
CA LEU A 55 -4.66 -7.56 -8.37
C LEU A 55 -4.77 -6.22 -7.65
N THR A 56 -5.03 -6.26 -6.36
CA THR A 56 -5.12 -5.05 -5.55
C THR A 56 -4.51 -5.31 -4.20
N ILE A 57 -4.03 -4.26 -3.56
CA ILE A 57 -3.53 -4.34 -2.20
C ILE A 57 -4.04 -3.15 -1.41
N ARG A 58 -4.03 -3.29 -0.11
CA ARG A 58 -4.40 -2.19 0.76
C ARG A 58 -3.19 -1.43 1.22
N VAL A 59 -3.31 -0.14 1.22
CA VAL A 59 -2.22 0.75 1.65
C VAL A 59 -2.62 1.68 2.74
#